data_796aa0d35c367dcf8762ac3abe0481b3
#
_entry.id   796aa0d35c367dcf8762ac3abe0481b3
#
_cell.length_a   1.000
_cell.length_b   1.000
_cell.length_c   1.000
_cell.angle_alpha   90.00
_cell.angle_beta   90.00
_cell.angle_gamma   90.00
#
_symmetry.space_group_name_H-M   'P 1'
#
loop_
_entity.id
_entity.type
_entity.pdbx_description
1 polymer ?
#
loop_
_entity_poly.entity_id
_entity_poly.type
_entity_poly.pdbx_seq_one_letter_code
_entity_poly.pdbx_strand_id
1 'polypeptide(L)'
;MKITRYMGAFAVIAMLAACSTDDEQGANTAANEVKIAATVGGNSIFTRSNPMGSATEQENFNENDAISVTTEGKTVIYKKTGEVWAPANAGDYLVWTGNAQAFEACYPEKADESTTNSFSVGYVSADQSTVDKIEKSDYMISRETIEKAYIPSDRQLTLNFERQTARVIVKVSGFGDEFKDLNPTLSAVEVYSKLKVPAGDGDSYAAIKTYKKEESGNNVFYALVSPGDANSTEKFLKLTVTYNDGEVVNPTQTKELYVTGIPALEKAKSYTYDVKIGKDKATIGSVSVADWGKGDAITGGDAVTTTENAVLIIKNALAVGNTNIVINNLAANADISVFNAIREALSSASDGSIDLTVYGVEALPSSAFLNCKPLKVISLPDVKSIEPVAFQDCIGLKTIYAPRVSSISDGAFSNCLWLRSVTLGNISTAGFRIFDGVDTESVDLTLSEDQKVMTGSDDEGWKSESEDYEDSDDHLRQRFLGKIFKSIKCGLTKYPF
;
A
#
# COMPACT_ATOMS: atom_id res chain seq x y z
N MET A 1 8.27 47.26 -32.83
CA MET A 1 8.94 45.96 -33.00
C MET A 1 7.86 44.89 -32.94
N LYS A 2 7.74 44.03 -33.95
CA LYS A 2 6.56 43.27 -34.35
C LYS A 2 6.30 42.09 -33.42
N ILE A 3 5.05 41.98 -32.90
CA ILE A 3 4.48 40.83 -32.21
C ILE A 3 3.78 40.00 -33.28
N THR A 4 4.26 38.81 -33.55
CA THR A 4 3.62 37.86 -34.46
C THR A 4 2.75 36.89 -33.66
N ARG A 5 1.43 36.99 -33.83
CA ARG A 5 0.42 36.04 -33.34
C ARG A 5 0.37 34.86 -34.30
N TYR A 6 0.55 33.64 -33.80
CA TYR A 6 0.16 32.42 -34.51
C TYR A 6 -1.26 32.04 -34.12
N MET A 7 -2.17 32.19 -35.05
CA MET A 7 -3.49 31.57 -35.03
C MET A 7 -3.37 30.17 -35.59
N GLY A 8 -3.65 29.16 -34.74
CA GLY A 8 -3.81 27.77 -35.19
C GLY A 8 -5.19 27.60 -35.83
N ALA A 9 -5.19 27.14 -37.06
CA ALA A 9 -6.40 26.89 -37.84
C ALA A 9 -7.04 25.56 -37.37
N PHE A 10 -8.30 25.62 -36.96
CA PHE A 10 -9.18 24.45 -36.85
C PHE A 10 -9.55 24.00 -38.26
N ALA A 11 -9.08 22.81 -38.64
CA ALA A 11 -9.56 22.15 -39.85
C ALA A 11 -10.86 21.39 -39.52
N VAL A 12 -11.97 21.99 -39.88
CA VAL A 12 -13.28 21.31 -39.95
C VAL A 12 -13.26 20.45 -41.22
N ILE A 13 -13.17 19.14 -41.07
CA ILE A 13 -13.39 18.21 -42.19
C ILE A 13 -14.89 18.05 -42.37
N ALA A 14 -15.44 18.77 -43.33
CA ALA A 14 -16.80 18.53 -43.84
C ALA A 14 -16.75 17.29 -44.75
N MET A 15 -17.32 16.18 -44.31
CA MET A 15 -17.61 15.05 -45.21
C MET A 15 -18.81 15.38 -46.06
N LEU A 16 -18.58 15.48 -47.35
CA LEU A 16 -19.63 15.56 -48.38
C LEU A 16 -20.37 14.23 -48.45
N ALA A 17 -21.64 14.24 -48.15
CA ALA A 17 -22.54 13.13 -48.41
C ALA A 17 -22.76 13.00 -49.91
N ALA A 18 -22.30 11.94 -50.50
CA ALA A 18 -22.72 11.51 -51.83
C ALA A 18 -23.99 10.65 -51.66
N CYS A 19 -25.11 11.13 -52.07
CA CYS A 19 -26.32 10.35 -52.24
C CYS A 19 -26.14 9.32 -53.33
N SER A 20 -26.24 8.03 -53.04
CA SER A 20 -26.66 7.00 -53.98
C SER A 20 -27.80 6.21 -53.31
N THR A 21 -28.90 6.14 -53.99
CA THR A 21 -30.14 5.43 -53.68
C THR A 21 -29.92 3.93 -53.64
N ASP A 22 -30.66 3.29 -52.75
CA ASP A 22 -30.90 1.89 -52.52
C ASP A 22 -29.97 1.24 -51.46
N ASP A 23 -30.46 1.33 -50.22
CA ASP A 23 -30.66 0.21 -49.27
C ASP A 23 -31.20 0.75 -47.95
N GLU A 24 -32.47 0.61 -47.69
CA GLU A 24 -33.16 1.08 -46.46
C GLU A 24 -32.68 0.33 -45.18
N GLN A 25 -31.78 -0.65 -45.25
CA GLN A 25 -31.19 -1.35 -44.09
C GLN A 25 -29.83 -0.75 -43.61
N GLY A 26 -29.09 -0.07 -44.48
CA GLY A 26 -27.77 0.48 -44.12
C GLY A 26 -27.80 1.82 -43.37
N ALA A 27 -28.81 2.66 -43.63
CA ALA A 27 -28.87 4.00 -43.03
C ALA A 27 -29.30 4.03 -41.56
N ASN A 28 -29.95 2.97 -41.07
CA ASN A 28 -30.42 2.89 -39.68
C ASN A 28 -29.38 2.35 -38.71
N THR A 29 -28.37 1.66 -39.18
CA THR A 29 -27.29 1.08 -38.35
C THR A 29 -26.30 2.13 -37.88
N ALA A 30 -25.85 3.03 -38.73
CA ALA A 30 -24.90 4.10 -38.37
C ALA A 30 -25.50 5.12 -37.37
N ALA A 31 -26.82 5.34 -37.41
CA ALA A 31 -27.49 6.25 -36.46
C ALA A 31 -27.62 5.67 -35.05
N ASN A 32 -27.50 4.36 -34.88
CA ASN A 32 -27.61 3.65 -33.59
C ASN A 32 -26.29 3.02 -33.15
N GLU A 33 -25.18 3.35 -33.78
CA GLU A 33 -23.85 2.88 -33.36
C GLU A 33 -23.54 3.26 -31.91
N VAL A 34 -23.02 2.30 -31.12
CA VAL A 34 -22.51 2.54 -29.77
C VAL A 34 -21.12 3.15 -29.87
N LYS A 35 -21.00 4.41 -29.51
CA LYS A 35 -19.71 5.08 -29.34
C LYS A 35 -19.15 4.75 -27.95
N ILE A 36 -17.88 4.48 -27.84
CA ILE A 36 -17.25 4.07 -26.58
C ILE A 36 -16.46 5.23 -26.00
N ALA A 37 -16.65 5.46 -24.69
CA ALA A 37 -15.73 6.13 -23.79
C ALA A 37 -15.35 5.16 -22.68
N ALA A 38 -14.07 5.02 -22.36
CA ALA A 38 -13.61 4.08 -21.35
C ALA A 38 -12.73 4.78 -20.31
N THR A 39 -13.01 4.49 -19.03
CA THR A 39 -12.30 5.02 -17.87
C THR A 39 -11.90 3.89 -16.92
N VAL A 40 -10.90 4.12 -16.04
CA VAL A 40 -10.48 3.18 -15.00
C VAL A 40 -10.76 3.82 -13.63
N GLY A 41 -11.44 3.07 -12.72
CA GLY A 41 -11.58 3.48 -11.31
C GLY A 41 -12.65 4.51 -10.97
N GLY A 42 -13.71 4.67 -11.75
CA GLY A 42 -14.96 5.40 -11.46
C GLY A 42 -14.82 6.80 -10.82
N ASN A 43 -15.27 7.87 -11.48
CA ASN A 43 -15.30 9.28 -11.07
C ASN A 43 -14.06 10.14 -11.32
N SER A 44 -13.06 9.71 -12.05
CA SER A 44 -11.95 10.57 -12.48
C SER A 44 -12.03 10.86 -13.98
N ILE A 45 -11.78 12.12 -14.35
CA ILE A 45 -11.78 12.61 -15.74
C ILE A 45 -10.47 12.25 -16.48
N PHE A 46 -9.56 11.47 -15.86
CA PHE A 46 -8.25 11.12 -16.40
C PHE A 46 -7.94 9.65 -16.17
N THR A 47 -7.51 8.93 -17.22
CA THR A 47 -7.37 7.46 -17.20
C THR A 47 -6.18 6.97 -18.01
N ARG A 48 -5.28 6.12 -17.47
CA ARG A 48 -4.21 5.37 -18.18
C ARG A 48 -4.02 3.95 -17.64
N SER A 49 -3.76 2.99 -18.53
CA SER A 49 -3.29 1.65 -18.17
C SER A 49 -1.76 1.59 -18.14
N ASN A 50 -1.14 2.30 -17.21
CA ASN A 50 0.30 2.15 -16.95
C ASN A 50 0.50 1.73 -15.50
N PRO A 51 0.56 0.41 -15.21
CA PRO A 51 0.64 -0.10 -13.84
C PRO A 51 1.92 0.31 -13.10
N MET A 52 2.91 0.90 -13.78
CA MET A 52 4.17 1.38 -13.22
C MET A 52 4.34 2.90 -13.31
N GLY A 53 3.37 3.60 -13.87
CA GLY A 53 3.40 5.05 -14.05
C GLY A 53 3.08 5.82 -12.76
N SER A 54 3.12 7.16 -12.86
CA SER A 54 2.57 8.05 -11.82
C SER A 54 1.07 7.80 -11.64
N ALA A 55 0.50 8.31 -10.56
CA ALA A 55 -0.93 8.18 -10.27
C ALA A 55 -1.82 8.57 -11.46
N THR A 56 -1.52 9.73 -12.06
CA THR A 56 -2.23 10.21 -13.26
C THR A 56 -2.00 9.34 -14.50
N GLU A 57 -0.86 8.66 -14.60
CA GLU A 57 -0.58 7.72 -15.68
C GLU A 57 -1.23 6.35 -15.48
N GLN A 58 -1.59 5.98 -14.26
CA GLN A 58 -2.26 4.72 -13.94
C GLN A 58 -3.77 4.75 -14.20
N GLU A 59 -4.33 5.88 -14.51
CA GLU A 59 -5.76 6.11 -14.72
C GLU A 59 -6.16 6.21 -16.20
N ASN A 60 -5.23 6.13 -17.17
CA ASN A 60 -5.51 6.30 -18.60
C ASN A 60 -5.12 5.06 -19.42
N PHE A 61 -5.91 4.75 -20.44
CA PHE A 61 -5.52 3.80 -21.49
C PHE A 61 -4.47 4.43 -22.42
N ASN A 62 -3.47 3.64 -22.81
CA ASN A 62 -2.42 4.07 -23.72
C ASN A 62 -2.91 4.12 -25.18
N GLU A 63 -2.15 4.80 -26.03
CA GLU A 63 -2.33 4.72 -27.47
C GLU A 63 -2.18 3.25 -27.91
N ASN A 64 -3.08 2.78 -28.75
CA ASN A 64 -3.20 1.41 -29.22
C ASN A 64 -3.69 0.37 -28.19
N ASP A 65 -4.06 0.73 -26.96
CA ASP A 65 -4.79 -0.17 -26.08
C ASP A 65 -6.07 -0.65 -26.76
N ALA A 66 -6.43 -1.91 -26.51
CA ALA A 66 -7.63 -2.49 -27.04
C ALA A 66 -8.46 -3.14 -25.92
N ILE A 67 -9.78 -3.00 -26.04
CA ILE A 67 -10.77 -3.58 -25.15
C ILE A 67 -11.75 -4.43 -25.93
N SER A 68 -12.23 -5.51 -25.33
CA SER A 68 -13.39 -6.23 -25.87
C SER A 68 -14.66 -5.76 -25.19
N VAL A 69 -15.69 -5.46 -25.96
CA VAL A 69 -17.01 -5.05 -25.45
C VAL A 69 -18.07 -6.00 -26.00
N THR A 70 -18.88 -6.57 -25.11
CA THR A 70 -19.94 -7.52 -25.44
C THR A 70 -21.30 -6.97 -25.04
N THR A 71 -22.29 -7.13 -25.91
CA THR A 71 -23.70 -6.95 -25.64
C THR A 71 -24.51 -7.90 -26.50
N GLU A 72 -25.60 -8.46 -25.95
CA GLU A 72 -26.53 -9.38 -26.67
C GLU A 72 -25.86 -10.47 -27.51
N GLY A 73 -24.75 -11.03 -26.96
CA GLY A 73 -24.01 -12.10 -27.59
C GLY A 73 -23.05 -11.68 -28.72
N LYS A 74 -22.99 -10.40 -29.05
CA LYS A 74 -22.00 -9.85 -29.99
C LYS A 74 -20.83 -9.22 -29.23
N THR A 75 -19.60 -9.59 -29.57
CA THR A 75 -18.36 -8.99 -29.05
C THR A 75 -17.65 -8.22 -30.15
N VAL A 76 -17.24 -6.99 -29.83
CA VAL A 76 -16.47 -6.13 -30.72
C VAL A 76 -15.21 -5.67 -29.99
N ILE A 77 -14.08 -5.71 -30.66
CA ILE A 77 -12.82 -5.16 -30.16
C ILE A 77 -12.74 -3.70 -30.57
N TYR A 78 -12.60 -2.81 -29.56
CA TYR A 78 -12.35 -1.39 -29.77
C TYR A 78 -10.90 -1.06 -29.43
N LYS A 79 -10.26 -0.26 -30.28
CA LYS A 79 -8.88 0.18 -30.15
C LYS A 79 -8.83 1.68 -29.92
N LYS A 80 -7.98 2.13 -28.99
CA LYS A 80 -7.77 3.55 -28.69
C LYS A 80 -6.83 4.18 -29.71
N THR A 81 -7.23 5.31 -30.30
CA THR A 81 -6.41 6.15 -31.18
C THR A 81 -6.67 7.62 -30.80
N GLY A 82 -5.67 8.27 -30.26
CA GLY A 82 -5.86 9.57 -29.61
C GLY A 82 -6.87 9.48 -28.46
N GLU A 83 -7.90 10.31 -28.51
CA GLU A 83 -8.99 10.32 -27.52
C GLU A 83 -10.21 9.47 -27.93
N VAL A 84 -10.10 8.72 -29.04
CA VAL A 84 -11.24 8.00 -29.64
C VAL A 84 -11.02 6.48 -29.53
N TRP A 85 -12.08 5.77 -29.16
CA TRP A 85 -12.19 4.32 -29.25
C TRP A 85 -12.94 3.96 -30.54
N ALA A 86 -12.28 3.30 -31.45
CA ALA A 86 -12.87 2.87 -32.73
C ALA A 86 -12.83 1.33 -32.83
N PRO A 87 -13.79 0.70 -33.54
CA PRO A 87 -13.73 -0.72 -33.83
C PRO A 87 -12.40 -1.08 -34.50
N ALA A 88 -11.74 -2.15 -34.06
CA ALA A 88 -10.47 -2.63 -34.63
C ALA A 88 -10.64 -3.06 -36.08
N ASN A 89 -11.81 -3.59 -36.44
CA ASN A 89 -12.19 -3.92 -37.81
C ASN A 89 -13.24 -2.92 -38.30
N ALA A 90 -13.00 -2.31 -39.42
CA ALA A 90 -13.92 -1.35 -40.02
C ALA A 90 -15.31 -1.98 -40.27
N GLY A 91 -16.36 -1.32 -39.81
CA GLY A 91 -17.75 -1.77 -39.97
C GLY A 91 -18.20 -2.78 -38.88
N ASP A 92 -17.35 -3.19 -37.97
CA ASP A 92 -17.71 -4.07 -36.86
C ASP A 92 -17.99 -3.25 -35.58
N TYR A 93 -19.22 -2.80 -35.41
CA TYR A 93 -19.62 -1.98 -34.26
C TYR A 93 -20.82 -2.60 -33.52
N LEU A 94 -21.00 -2.24 -32.25
CA LEU A 94 -22.21 -2.53 -31.49
C LEU A 94 -23.29 -1.49 -31.76
N VAL A 95 -24.54 -1.89 -31.61
CA VAL A 95 -25.72 -1.01 -31.88
C VAL A 95 -26.61 -0.94 -30.65
N TRP A 96 -27.19 0.22 -30.40
CA TRP A 96 -28.26 0.42 -29.45
C TRP A 96 -29.56 -0.21 -29.98
N THR A 97 -30.12 -1.16 -29.24
CA THR A 97 -31.36 -1.86 -29.63
C THR A 97 -32.63 -1.08 -29.29
N GLY A 98 -32.49 0.02 -28.53
CA GLY A 98 -33.61 0.82 -28.07
C GLY A 98 -34.39 0.22 -26.90
N ASN A 99 -33.89 -0.84 -26.30
CA ASN A 99 -34.35 -1.48 -25.07
C ASN A 99 -33.32 -1.29 -23.94
N ALA A 100 -33.65 -1.78 -22.73
CA ALA A 100 -32.62 -1.94 -21.69
C ALA A 100 -31.51 -2.91 -22.20
N GLN A 101 -30.26 -2.51 -22.09
CA GLN A 101 -29.15 -3.24 -22.69
C GLN A 101 -27.97 -3.35 -21.71
N ALA A 102 -27.51 -4.56 -21.51
CA ALA A 102 -26.35 -4.85 -20.69
C ALA A 102 -25.07 -4.93 -21.56
N PHE A 103 -24.01 -4.28 -21.06
CA PHE A 103 -22.71 -4.29 -21.67
C PHE A 103 -21.68 -4.86 -20.68
N GLU A 104 -20.85 -5.78 -21.15
CA GLU A 104 -19.66 -6.22 -20.45
C GLU A 104 -18.44 -5.88 -21.28
N ALA A 105 -17.35 -5.46 -20.60
CA ALA A 105 -16.10 -5.16 -21.26
C ALA A 105 -14.90 -5.68 -20.45
N CYS A 106 -13.80 -5.99 -21.15
CA CYS A 106 -12.55 -6.36 -20.48
C CYS A 106 -11.34 -5.72 -21.16
N TYR A 107 -10.29 -5.50 -20.39
CA TYR A 107 -8.94 -5.17 -20.82
C TYR A 107 -7.94 -6.14 -20.16
N PRO A 108 -6.90 -6.60 -20.85
CA PRO A 108 -6.69 -6.49 -22.31
C PRO A 108 -7.81 -7.17 -23.10
N GLU A 109 -7.85 -6.86 -24.39
CA GLU A 109 -8.80 -7.49 -25.31
C GLU A 109 -8.63 -9.02 -25.32
N LYS A 110 -9.74 -9.74 -25.48
CA LYS A 110 -9.72 -11.18 -25.71
C LYS A 110 -9.73 -11.46 -27.21
N ALA A 111 -8.70 -12.10 -27.68
CA ALA A 111 -8.52 -12.44 -29.10
C ALA A 111 -9.43 -13.56 -29.59
N ASP A 112 -10.10 -14.31 -28.70
CA ASP A 112 -10.86 -15.51 -29.07
C ASP A 112 -12.37 -15.27 -28.93
N GLU A 113 -13.06 -15.21 -30.05
CA GLU A 113 -14.52 -15.10 -30.14
C GLU A 113 -15.27 -16.39 -29.74
N SER A 114 -14.55 -17.51 -29.52
CA SER A 114 -15.16 -18.84 -29.42
C SER A 114 -15.73 -19.18 -28.05
N THR A 115 -15.49 -18.36 -27.01
CA THR A 115 -16.06 -18.57 -25.70
C THR A 115 -17.21 -17.62 -25.46
N THR A 116 -18.41 -18.06 -25.75
CA THR A 116 -19.64 -17.56 -25.15
C THR A 116 -19.50 -17.56 -23.64
N ASN A 117 -18.83 -16.62 -23.02
CA ASN A 117 -19.03 -16.41 -21.60
C ASN A 117 -18.07 -15.39 -21.05
N SER A 118 -18.68 -14.36 -20.62
CA SER A 118 -18.34 -13.48 -19.53
C SER A 118 -16.82 -13.24 -19.39
N PHE A 119 -16.48 -11.99 -19.48
CA PHE A 119 -15.20 -11.47 -19.03
C PHE A 119 -15.01 -11.63 -17.51
N SER A 120 -15.46 -12.78 -16.94
CA SER A 120 -15.36 -13.09 -15.52
C SER A 120 -13.99 -13.67 -15.14
N VAL A 121 -13.20 -14.10 -16.15
CA VAL A 121 -11.90 -14.74 -15.94
C VAL A 121 -10.85 -14.06 -16.81
N GLY A 122 -9.78 -13.57 -16.19
CA GLY A 122 -8.57 -13.09 -16.84
C GLY A 122 -7.33 -13.88 -16.44
N TYR A 123 -6.18 -13.43 -16.91
CA TYR A 123 -4.89 -14.04 -16.62
C TYR A 123 -3.82 -12.98 -16.47
N VAL A 124 -2.87 -13.21 -15.57
CA VAL A 124 -1.60 -12.49 -15.51
C VAL A 124 -0.51 -13.33 -16.15
N SER A 125 0.42 -12.70 -16.85
CA SER A 125 1.55 -13.39 -17.47
C SER A 125 2.56 -13.85 -16.43
N ALA A 126 3.11 -15.05 -16.57
CA ALA A 126 4.27 -15.50 -15.81
C ALA A 126 5.57 -14.75 -16.19
N ASP A 127 5.61 -14.09 -17.34
CA ASP A 127 6.70 -13.23 -17.74
C ASP A 127 6.18 -11.79 -17.89
N GLN A 128 6.48 -10.95 -16.91
CA GLN A 128 6.14 -9.53 -16.88
C GLN A 128 7.40 -8.64 -16.95
N SER A 129 8.49 -9.15 -17.51
CA SER A 129 9.81 -8.50 -17.51
C SER A 129 9.93 -7.27 -18.44
N THR A 130 8.91 -6.96 -19.23
CA THR A 130 8.85 -5.78 -20.09
C THR A 130 7.58 -4.98 -19.84
N VAL A 131 7.59 -3.70 -20.24
CA VAL A 131 6.43 -2.79 -20.12
C VAL A 131 5.19 -3.40 -20.78
N ASP A 132 5.28 -3.82 -22.03
CA ASP A 132 4.17 -4.42 -22.78
C ASP A 132 3.58 -5.68 -22.08
N LYS A 133 4.44 -6.52 -21.50
CA LYS A 133 3.98 -7.74 -20.83
C LYS A 133 3.28 -7.49 -19.50
N ILE A 134 3.77 -6.52 -18.72
CA ILE A 134 3.13 -6.19 -17.45
C ILE A 134 1.84 -5.41 -17.68
N GLU A 135 1.79 -4.51 -18.66
CA GLU A 135 0.56 -3.80 -19.04
C GLU A 135 -0.53 -4.77 -19.49
N LYS A 136 -0.22 -5.77 -20.31
CA LYS A 136 -1.16 -6.84 -20.71
C LYS A 136 -1.58 -7.76 -19.56
N SER A 137 -0.93 -7.69 -18.41
CA SER A 137 -1.36 -8.39 -17.19
C SER A 137 -2.29 -7.56 -16.31
N ASP A 138 -2.56 -6.28 -16.64
CA ASP A 138 -3.48 -5.41 -15.89
C ASP A 138 -4.95 -5.73 -16.23
N TYR A 139 -5.43 -6.90 -15.77
CA TYR A 139 -6.78 -7.35 -16.08
C TYR A 139 -7.84 -6.50 -15.41
N MET A 140 -8.71 -5.91 -16.23
CA MET A 140 -9.80 -5.03 -15.82
C MET A 140 -11.11 -5.43 -16.47
N ILE A 141 -12.22 -5.17 -15.79
CA ILE A 141 -13.58 -5.40 -16.31
C ILE A 141 -14.47 -4.17 -16.07
N SER A 142 -15.44 -4.00 -16.95
CA SER A 142 -16.55 -3.05 -16.76
C SER A 142 -17.87 -3.77 -17.04
N ARG A 143 -18.90 -3.49 -16.25
CA ARG A 143 -20.27 -3.99 -16.43
C ARG A 143 -21.25 -2.83 -16.26
N GLU A 144 -21.96 -2.52 -17.34
CA GLU A 144 -22.93 -1.42 -17.37
C GLU A 144 -24.26 -1.94 -17.87
N THR A 145 -25.33 -1.51 -17.24
CA THR A 145 -26.70 -1.75 -17.74
C THR A 145 -27.38 -0.40 -17.94
N ILE A 146 -27.73 -0.13 -19.18
CA ILE A 146 -28.37 1.13 -19.57
C ILE A 146 -29.83 0.87 -19.88
N GLU A 147 -30.70 1.44 -19.07
CA GLU A 147 -32.16 1.41 -19.30
C GLU A 147 -32.54 2.26 -20.53
N LYS A 148 -33.59 1.88 -21.24
CA LYS A 148 -34.06 2.57 -22.44
C LYS A 148 -34.17 4.10 -22.27
N ALA A 149 -34.67 4.54 -21.11
CA ALA A 149 -34.88 5.97 -20.82
C ALA A 149 -33.57 6.75 -20.65
N TYR A 150 -32.46 6.06 -20.45
CA TYR A 150 -31.13 6.64 -20.18
C TYR A 150 -30.12 6.41 -21.30
N ILE A 151 -30.57 5.94 -22.47
CA ILE A 151 -29.71 5.83 -23.66
C ILE A 151 -29.25 7.26 -24.02
N PRO A 152 -27.92 7.53 -24.04
CA PRO A 152 -27.40 8.87 -24.30
C PRO A 152 -27.77 9.37 -25.69
N SER A 153 -28.11 10.66 -25.79
CA SER A 153 -28.52 11.27 -27.09
C SER A 153 -27.38 11.26 -28.13
N ASP A 154 -26.12 11.30 -27.67
CA ASP A 154 -24.91 11.19 -28.49
C ASP A 154 -24.49 9.76 -28.78
N ARG A 155 -25.26 8.78 -28.25
CA ARG A 155 -24.99 7.33 -28.36
C ARG A 155 -23.69 6.88 -27.73
N GLN A 156 -23.09 7.67 -26.80
CA GLN A 156 -21.87 7.32 -26.13
C GLN A 156 -22.14 6.44 -24.89
N LEU A 157 -21.54 5.26 -24.86
CA LEU A 157 -21.48 4.37 -23.70
C LEU A 157 -20.18 4.67 -22.91
N THR A 158 -20.33 5.03 -21.66
CA THR A 158 -19.19 5.18 -20.74
C THR A 158 -18.96 3.88 -20.00
N LEU A 159 -17.77 3.29 -20.17
CA LEU A 159 -17.34 2.07 -19.51
C LEU A 159 -16.38 2.42 -18.38
N ASN A 160 -16.73 2.04 -17.14
CA ASN A 160 -15.91 2.23 -15.96
C ASN A 160 -15.20 0.92 -15.63
N PHE A 161 -13.90 0.84 -15.92
CA PHE A 161 -13.11 -0.37 -15.68
C PHE A 161 -12.63 -0.46 -14.24
N GLU A 162 -12.79 -1.63 -13.63
CA GLU A 162 -12.26 -1.97 -12.33
C GLU A 162 -11.13 -3.00 -12.46
N ARG A 163 -9.97 -2.71 -11.84
CA ARG A 163 -8.86 -3.65 -11.77
C ARG A 163 -9.23 -4.89 -10.99
N GLN A 164 -8.95 -6.05 -11.55
CA GLN A 164 -9.18 -7.35 -10.92
C GLN A 164 -7.89 -7.96 -10.36
N THR A 165 -6.74 -7.35 -10.63
CA THR A 165 -5.41 -7.75 -10.15
C THR A 165 -5.00 -6.96 -8.91
N ALA A 166 -4.01 -7.46 -8.18
CA ALA A 166 -3.23 -6.73 -7.19
C ALA A 166 -1.85 -6.39 -7.76
N ARG A 167 -1.23 -5.30 -7.28
CA ARG A 167 0.13 -4.92 -7.64
C ARG A 167 1.08 -5.19 -6.49
N VAL A 168 2.14 -5.94 -6.75
CA VAL A 168 3.25 -6.17 -5.82
C VAL A 168 4.46 -5.37 -6.29
N ILE A 169 5.01 -4.56 -5.40
CA ILE A 169 6.21 -3.75 -5.59
C ILE A 169 7.25 -4.25 -4.59
N VAL A 170 8.41 -4.66 -5.09
CA VAL A 170 9.53 -5.09 -4.24
C VAL A 170 10.65 -4.05 -4.35
N LYS A 171 10.93 -3.37 -3.24
CA LYS A 171 12.06 -2.46 -3.08
C LYS A 171 13.16 -3.19 -2.30
N VAL A 172 14.37 -3.20 -2.83
CA VAL A 172 15.51 -3.81 -2.14
C VAL A 172 16.32 -2.73 -1.46
N SER A 173 16.28 -2.71 -0.13
CA SER A 173 16.94 -1.71 0.71
C SER A 173 18.44 -1.95 0.90
N GLY A 174 18.98 -3.06 0.36
CA GLY A 174 20.40 -3.34 0.34
C GLY A 174 20.75 -4.75 0.79
N PHE A 175 22.05 -4.98 0.90
CA PHE A 175 22.63 -6.24 1.31
C PHE A 175 23.10 -6.17 2.76
N GLY A 176 23.03 -7.29 3.48
CA GLY A 176 23.55 -7.41 4.84
C GLY A 176 25.09 -7.36 4.89
N ASP A 177 25.61 -7.16 6.09
CA ASP A 177 27.07 -7.05 6.33
C ASP A 177 27.85 -8.31 5.91
N GLU A 178 27.16 -9.46 5.79
CA GLU A 178 27.72 -10.73 5.31
C GLU A 178 28.18 -10.68 3.85
N PHE A 179 27.73 -9.68 3.11
CA PHE A 179 28.13 -9.42 1.72
C PHE A 179 29.23 -8.36 1.59
N LYS A 180 29.73 -7.85 2.73
CA LYS A 180 30.80 -6.86 2.71
C LYS A 180 31.99 -7.41 1.92
N ASP A 181 32.51 -6.61 1.01
CA ASP A 181 33.62 -6.94 0.11
C ASP A 181 33.34 -8.04 -0.93
N LEU A 182 32.11 -8.59 -1.01
CA LEU A 182 31.74 -9.63 -1.98
C LEU A 182 31.08 -9.10 -3.26
N ASN A 183 30.92 -7.77 -3.40
CA ASN A 183 30.29 -7.11 -4.53
C ASN A 183 28.96 -7.76 -4.98
N PRO A 184 27.97 -7.90 -4.10
CA PRO A 184 26.71 -8.58 -4.41
C PRO A 184 25.91 -7.80 -5.43
N THR A 185 25.28 -8.50 -6.35
CA THR A 185 24.32 -7.95 -7.30
C THR A 185 23.02 -8.75 -7.30
N LEU A 186 21.90 -8.05 -7.40
CA LEU A 186 20.59 -8.69 -7.54
C LEU A 186 20.29 -8.87 -9.03
N SER A 187 20.30 -10.12 -9.49
CA SER A 187 20.10 -10.45 -10.91
C SER A 187 18.64 -10.64 -11.27
N ALA A 188 17.79 -11.12 -10.38
CA ALA A 188 16.36 -11.29 -10.61
C ALA A 188 15.55 -11.24 -9.31
N VAL A 189 14.30 -10.78 -9.44
CA VAL A 189 13.24 -10.94 -8.44
C VAL A 189 12.04 -11.58 -9.13
N GLU A 190 11.49 -12.61 -8.53
CA GLU A 190 10.26 -13.29 -8.98
C GLU A 190 9.24 -13.29 -7.84
N VAL A 191 7.97 -13.06 -8.20
CA VAL A 191 6.83 -13.09 -7.27
C VAL A 191 6.00 -14.34 -7.58
N TYR A 192 5.67 -15.13 -6.58
CA TYR A 192 4.82 -16.31 -6.76
C TYR A 192 3.35 -15.93 -6.61
N SER A 193 2.55 -16.30 -7.59
CA SER A 193 1.10 -16.11 -7.62
C SER A 193 0.43 -17.16 -8.47
N LYS A 194 -0.87 -17.35 -8.29
CA LYS A 194 -1.72 -18.01 -9.29
C LYS A 194 -1.84 -17.08 -10.50
N LEU A 195 -1.91 -17.65 -11.70
CA LEU A 195 -1.95 -16.85 -12.94
C LEU A 195 -3.37 -16.50 -13.39
N LYS A 196 -4.37 -17.26 -12.96
CA LYS A 196 -5.78 -17.01 -13.28
C LYS A 196 -6.38 -15.97 -12.36
N VAL A 197 -7.24 -15.09 -12.86
CA VAL A 197 -7.90 -13.99 -12.15
C VAL A 197 -9.41 -14.01 -12.40
N PRO A 198 -10.30 -14.25 -11.41
CA PRO A 198 -9.95 -14.70 -10.06
C PRO A 198 -9.39 -16.14 -10.07
N ALA A 199 -8.51 -16.41 -9.13
CA ALA A 199 -7.96 -17.75 -8.96
C ALA A 199 -8.96 -18.71 -8.29
N GLY A 200 -8.95 -19.97 -8.70
CA GLY A 200 -9.67 -21.05 -8.03
C GLY A 200 -8.78 -21.84 -7.06
N ASP A 201 -9.39 -22.64 -6.19
CA ASP A 201 -8.65 -23.44 -5.19
C ASP A 201 -7.70 -24.45 -5.81
N GLY A 202 -8.04 -24.99 -6.99
CA GLY A 202 -7.21 -25.96 -7.73
C GLY A 202 -6.10 -25.35 -8.59
N ASP A 203 -6.02 -24.00 -8.69
CA ASP A 203 -5.00 -23.35 -9.51
C ASP A 203 -3.64 -23.36 -8.78
N SER A 204 -2.59 -23.72 -9.51
CA SER A 204 -1.21 -23.81 -8.98
C SER A 204 -0.53 -22.43 -8.96
N TYR A 205 0.36 -22.23 -7.99
CA TYR A 205 1.25 -21.07 -7.96
C TYR A 205 2.37 -21.21 -8.98
N ALA A 206 2.72 -20.09 -9.61
CA ALA A 206 3.81 -19.97 -10.57
C ALA A 206 4.70 -18.79 -10.23
N ALA A 207 5.98 -18.88 -10.60
CA ALA A 207 6.89 -17.74 -10.49
C ALA A 207 6.62 -16.74 -11.62
N ILE A 208 6.38 -15.50 -11.24
CA ILE A 208 6.21 -14.37 -12.17
C ILE A 208 7.53 -13.60 -12.21
N LYS A 209 8.13 -13.51 -13.40
CA LYS A 209 9.29 -12.63 -13.66
C LYS A 209 8.82 -11.18 -13.62
N THR A 210 9.39 -10.41 -12.69
CA THR A 210 8.98 -9.02 -12.45
C THR A 210 9.51 -8.04 -13.50
N TYR A 211 8.81 -6.92 -13.68
CA TYR A 211 9.35 -5.75 -14.37
C TYR A 211 10.30 -5.01 -13.44
N LYS A 212 11.52 -4.74 -13.90
CA LYS A 212 12.53 -3.97 -13.17
C LYS A 212 12.53 -2.52 -13.66
N LYS A 213 12.38 -1.58 -12.72
CA LYS A 213 12.48 -0.14 -12.94
C LYS A 213 13.57 0.45 -12.06
N GLU A 214 14.40 1.32 -12.60
CA GLU A 214 15.37 2.08 -11.79
C GLU A 214 14.72 3.39 -11.32
N GLU A 215 14.59 3.57 -10.02
CA GLU A 215 14.04 4.77 -9.41
C GLU A 215 15.07 5.36 -8.44
N SER A 216 15.52 6.57 -8.72
CA SER A 216 16.48 7.31 -7.86
C SER A 216 17.72 6.49 -7.45
N GLY A 217 18.23 5.65 -8.37
CA GLY A 217 19.38 4.77 -8.10
C GLY A 217 19.05 3.45 -7.41
N ASN A 218 17.78 3.20 -7.06
CA ASN A 218 17.32 1.95 -6.48
C ASN A 218 16.61 1.08 -7.52
N ASN A 219 16.84 -0.23 -7.46
CA ASN A 219 16.09 -1.19 -8.25
C ASN A 219 14.74 -1.46 -7.60
N VAL A 220 13.67 -1.15 -8.31
CA VAL A 220 12.29 -1.43 -7.90
C VAL A 220 11.69 -2.45 -8.86
N PHE A 221 11.06 -3.48 -8.33
CA PHE A 221 10.51 -4.58 -9.10
C PHE A 221 8.99 -4.60 -8.96
N TYR A 222 8.29 -4.76 -10.08
CA TYR A 222 6.83 -4.73 -10.15
C TYR A 222 6.30 -6.05 -10.69
N ALA A 223 5.22 -6.54 -10.09
CA ALA A 223 4.41 -7.63 -10.62
C ALA A 223 2.92 -7.36 -10.42
N LEU A 224 2.12 -7.75 -11.38
CA LEU A 224 0.67 -7.88 -11.26
C LEU A 224 0.34 -9.32 -10.95
N VAL A 225 -0.47 -9.54 -9.93
CA VAL A 225 -0.74 -10.86 -9.37
C VAL A 225 -2.24 -11.08 -9.20
N SER A 226 -2.64 -12.35 -9.13
CA SER A 226 -4.00 -12.71 -8.77
C SER A 226 -4.24 -12.43 -7.29
N PRO A 227 -5.30 -11.70 -6.93
CA PRO A 227 -5.74 -11.55 -5.54
C PRO A 227 -6.11 -12.91 -4.92
N GLY A 228 -6.01 -13.00 -3.61
CA GLY A 228 -6.39 -14.21 -2.89
C GLY A 228 -6.05 -14.16 -1.41
N ASP A 229 -6.47 -15.18 -0.68
CA ASP A 229 -6.19 -15.34 0.74
C ASP A 229 -4.72 -15.65 1.01
N ALA A 230 -4.29 -15.41 2.24
CA ALA A 230 -2.94 -15.72 2.69
C ALA A 230 -2.68 -17.23 2.63
N ASN A 231 -1.46 -17.60 2.21
CA ASN A 231 -0.98 -18.98 2.22
C ASN A 231 0.43 -19.05 2.81
N SER A 232 0.54 -19.45 4.07
CA SER A 232 1.79 -19.44 4.83
C SER A 232 2.81 -20.50 4.39
N THR A 233 2.40 -21.49 3.59
CA THR A 233 3.26 -22.62 3.18
C THR A 233 3.92 -22.41 1.83
N GLU A 234 3.35 -21.56 0.98
CA GLU A 234 3.85 -21.31 -0.36
C GLU A 234 4.97 -20.25 -0.38
N LYS A 235 5.82 -20.32 -1.38
CA LYS A 235 6.83 -19.28 -1.64
C LYS A 235 6.13 -18.00 -2.09
N PHE A 236 6.59 -16.88 -1.58
CA PHE A 236 6.09 -15.55 -1.99
C PHE A 236 7.09 -14.83 -2.92
N LEU A 237 8.34 -14.69 -2.48
CA LEU A 237 9.39 -14.06 -3.28
C LEU A 237 10.55 -15.02 -3.50
N LYS A 238 11.16 -14.91 -4.67
CA LYS A 238 12.45 -15.51 -4.98
C LYS A 238 13.38 -14.41 -5.47
N LEU A 239 14.55 -14.29 -4.83
CA LEU A 239 15.58 -13.35 -5.18
C LEU A 239 16.81 -14.13 -5.62
N THR A 240 17.35 -13.79 -6.80
CA THR A 240 18.58 -14.39 -7.31
C THR A 240 19.73 -13.40 -7.14
N VAL A 241 20.69 -13.74 -6.30
CA VAL A 241 21.85 -12.91 -5.95
C VAL A 241 23.11 -13.53 -6.52
N THR A 242 23.93 -12.71 -7.16
CA THR A 242 25.27 -13.07 -7.61
C THR A 242 26.29 -12.27 -6.80
N TYR A 243 27.35 -12.93 -6.33
CA TYR A 243 28.40 -12.28 -5.56
C TYR A 243 29.76 -12.96 -5.83
N ASN A 244 30.84 -12.27 -5.52
CA ASN A 244 32.21 -12.80 -5.66
C ASN A 244 32.68 -13.26 -4.27
N ASP A 245 32.95 -14.56 -4.11
CA ASP A 245 33.42 -15.12 -2.82
C ASP A 245 34.95 -15.09 -2.64
N GLY A 246 35.67 -14.56 -3.65
CA GLY A 246 37.14 -14.46 -3.62
C GLY A 246 37.86 -15.75 -3.99
N GLU A 247 37.17 -16.82 -4.36
CA GLU A 247 37.78 -18.07 -4.83
C GLU A 247 38.54 -17.86 -6.14
N VAL A 248 39.69 -18.54 -6.28
CA VAL A 248 40.56 -18.41 -7.50
C VAL A 248 39.92 -19.13 -8.70
N VAL A 249 39.13 -20.16 -8.43
CA VAL A 249 38.43 -20.95 -9.44
C VAL A 249 36.93 -20.78 -9.24
N ASN A 250 36.25 -20.14 -10.18
CA ASN A 250 34.83 -19.78 -10.09
C ASN A 250 34.50 -18.75 -8.98
N PRO A 251 35.07 -17.53 -9.03
CA PRO A 251 34.86 -16.52 -7.99
C PRO A 251 33.41 -16.01 -7.91
N THR A 252 32.61 -16.22 -8.96
CA THR A 252 31.21 -15.77 -9.03
C THR A 252 30.29 -16.86 -8.56
N GLN A 253 29.58 -16.61 -7.48
CA GLN A 253 28.53 -17.49 -6.92
C GLN A 253 27.16 -16.92 -7.22
N THR A 254 26.21 -17.82 -7.44
CA THR A 254 24.79 -17.45 -7.57
C THR A 254 23.98 -18.17 -6.52
N LYS A 255 23.15 -17.43 -5.81
CA LYS A 255 22.31 -17.96 -4.74
C LYS A 255 20.86 -17.53 -4.93
N GLU A 256 19.95 -18.47 -4.75
CA GLU A 256 18.52 -18.22 -4.69
C GLU A 256 18.08 -18.12 -3.24
N LEU A 257 17.39 -17.03 -2.91
CA LEU A 257 16.84 -16.76 -1.58
C LEU A 257 15.33 -16.68 -1.69
N TYR A 258 14.63 -17.24 -0.72
CA TYR A 258 13.17 -17.29 -0.73
C TYR A 258 12.59 -16.58 0.49
N VAL A 259 11.49 -15.86 0.27
CA VAL A 259 10.54 -15.46 1.32
C VAL A 259 9.35 -16.39 1.20
N THR A 260 9.02 -17.11 2.26
CA THR A 260 7.88 -18.02 2.35
C THR A 260 6.71 -17.34 3.01
N GLY A 261 5.51 -17.68 2.61
CA GLY A 261 4.26 -17.09 3.06
C GLY A 261 3.73 -16.05 2.09
N ILE A 262 2.72 -16.44 1.26
CA ILE A 262 2.00 -15.49 0.41
C ILE A 262 1.02 -14.73 1.30
N PRO A 263 1.08 -13.39 1.32
CA PRO A 263 0.12 -12.59 2.07
C PRO A 263 -1.25 -12.57 1.41
N ALA A 264 -2.30 -12.18 2.14
CA ALA A 264 -3.58 -11.86 1.54
C ALA A 264 -3.45 -10.63 0.65
N LEU A 265 -3.92 -10.72 -0.59
CA LEU A 265 -3.84 -9.65 -1.58
C LEU A 265 -5.24 -9.37 -2.13
N GLU A 266 -5.66 -8.12 -2.06
CA GLU A 266 -6.97 -7.67 -2.57
C GLU A 266 -6.84 -7.05 -3.96
N LYS A 267 -7.88 -7.18 -4.78
CA LYS A 267 -7.94 -6.53 -6.09
C LYS A 267 -7.85 -5.00 -5.96
N ALA A 268 -7.29 -4.36 -6.95
CA ALA A 268 -7.10 -2.91 -7.03
C ALA A 268 -6.31 -2.30 -5.85
N LYS A 269 -5.51 -3.11 -5.15
CA LYS A 269 -4.56 -2.65 -4.13
C LYS A 269 -3.12 -2.78 -4.61
N SER A 270 -2.26 -1.92 -4.09
CA SER A 270 -0.82 -1.91 -4.34
C SER A 270 -0.07 -2.17 -3.05
N TYR A 271 0.78 -3.17 -3.05
CA TYR A 271 1.56 -3.65 -1.91
C TYR A 271 3.03 -3.41 -2.16
N THR A 272 3.67 -2.61 -1.33
CA THR A 272 5.11 -2.37 -1.40
C THR A 272 5.82 -3.10 -0.26
N TYR A 273 6.80 -3.92 -0.61
CA TYR A 273 7.62 -4.71 0.29
C TYR A 273 9.06 -4.21 0.24
N ASP A 274 9.56 -3.70 1.36
CA ASP A 274 10.97 -3.37 1.51
C ASP A 274 11.73 -4.62 1.96
N VAL A 275 12.66 -5.09 1.14
CA VAL A 275 13.36 -6.34 1.35
C VAL A 275 14.84 -6.07 1.63
N LYS A 276 15.34 -6.62 2.73
CA LYS A 276 16.77 -6.69 3.05
C LYS A 276 17.32 -8.07 2.70
N ILE A 277 18.43 -8.11 2.00
CA ILE A 277 19.05 -9.35 1.52
C ILE A 277 20.23 -9.72 2.42
N GLY A 278 20.11 -10.79 3.20
CA GLY A 278 21.21 -11.46 3.88
C GLY A 278 21.80 -12.59 3.04
N LYS A 279 22.97 -13.12 3.43
CA LYS A 279 23.66 -14.18 2.66
C LYS A 279 22.87 -15.47 2.60
N ASP A 280 22.09 -15.78 3.64
CA ASP A 280 21.36 -17.04 3.76
C ASP A 280 19.85 -16.88 3.68
N LYS A 281 19.31 -15.65 3.80
CA LYS A 281 17.89 -15.36 3.74
C LYS A 281 17.60 -13.94 3.28
N ALA A 282 16.48 -13.76 2.61
CA ALA A 282 15.86 -12.46 2.41
C ALA A 282 14.80 -12.23 3.49
N THR A 283 14.70 -11.00 4.00
CA THR A 283 13.70 -10.62 5.01
C THR A 283 12.94 -9.40 4.56
N ILE A 284 11.63 -9.41 4.80
CA ILE A 284 10.78 -8.23 4.60
C ILE A 284 10.96 -7.33 5.82
N GLY A 285 11.44 -6.10 5.60
CA GLY A 285 11.63 -5.10 6.63
C GLY A 285 10.36 -4.30 6.90
N SER A 286 9.64 -3.91 5.84
CA SER A 286 8.37 -3.20 5.95
C SER A 286 7.42 -3.57 4.82
N VAL A 287 6.13 -3.36 5.07
CA VAL A 287 5.06 -3.53 4.08
C VAL A 287 4.18 -2.29 4.11
N SER A 288 3.90 -1.70 2.95
CA SER A 288 2.89 -0.66 2.82
C SER A 288 1.83 -1.05 1.82
N VAL A 289 0.60 -0.61 2.05
CA VAL A 289 -0.57 -0.90 1.21
C VAL A 289 -1.26 0.40 0.85
N ALA A 290 -1.62 0.57 -0.41
CA ALA A 290 -2.35 1.73 -0.91
C ALA A 290 -3.42 1.30 -1.91
N ASP A 291 -4.47 2.11 -2.07
CA ASP A 291 -5.43 1.94 -3.15
C ASP A 291 -4.73 2.17 -4.49
N TRP A 292 -4.87 1.23 -5.41
CA TRP A 292 -4.28 1.34 -6.73
C TRP A 292 -5.23 2.08 -7.68
N GLY A 293 -4.85 3.27 -8.10
CA GLY A 293 -5.63 4.11 -9.02
C GLY A 293 -6.38 5.28 -8.35
N LYS A 294 -6.17 5.55 -7.05
CA LYS A 294 -6.66 6.76 -6.37
C LYS A 294 -5.54 7.75 -6.05
N GLY A 295 -4.66 7.98 -7.01
CA GLY A 295 -3.81 9.17 -7.01
C GLY A 295 -2.67 9.22 -6.01
N ASP A 296 -2.34 8.13 -5.34
CA ASP A 296 -1.18 8.11 -4.47
C ASP A 296 0.06 7.63 -5.25
N ALA A 297 0.72 8.59 -5.87
CA ALA A 297 2.12 8.41 -6.22
C ALA A 297 2.87 8.03 -4.94
N ILE A 298 3.46 6.83 -4.91
CA ILE A 298 4.44 6.47 -3.89
C ILE A 298 5.73 7.24 -4.21
N THR A 299 5.69 8.52 -4.00
CA THR A 299 6.81 9.40 -3.74
C THR A 299 6.54 9.92 -2.35
N GLY A 300 7.15 9.33 -1.33
CA GLY A 300 7.26 9.75 0.06
C GLY A 300 6.49 11.01 0.49
N GLY A 301 5.17 11.03 0.37
CA GLY A 301 4.34 12.19 0.68
C GLY A 301 2.86 11.79 0.85
N ASP A 302 2.39 11.82 2.06
CA ASP A 302 1.14 12.36 2.57
C ASP A 302 -0.21 11.67 2.30
N ALA A 303 -0.31 10.51 1.69
CA ALA A 303 -1.58 9.80 1.72
C ALA A 303 -1.81 9.17 3.11
N VAL A 304 -2.91 9.57 3.74
CA VAL A 304 -3.31 9.05 5.05
C VAL A 304 -3.64 7.56 4.92
N THR A 305 -2.97 6.71 5.70
CA THR A 305 -3.26 5.27 5.76
C THR A 305 -4.66 5.06 6.34
N THR A 306 -5.55 4.40 5.59
CA THR A 306 -6.89 4.06 6.08
C THR A 306 -6.82 2.95 7.13
N THR A 307 -7.90 2.76 7.89
CA THR A 307 -8.02 1.68 8.88
C THR A 307 -7.84 0.31 8.23
N GLU A 308 -8.47 0.08 7.09
CA GLU A 308 -8.41 -1.16 6.33
C GLU A 308 -6.97 -1.45 5.86
N ASN A 309 -6.28 -0.42 5.37
CA ASN A 309 -4.89 -0.55 4.93
C ASN A 309 -3.94 -0.82 6.11
N ALA A 310 -4.14 -0.18 7.25
CA ALA A 310 -3.36 -0.45 8.47
C ALA A 310 -3.54 -1.92 8.94
N VAL A 311 -4.77 -2.42 8.97
CA VAL A 311 -5.08 -3.82 9.28
C VAL A 311 -4.43 -4.78 8.29
N LEU A 312 -4.47 -4.45 7.00
CA LEU A 312 -3.90 -5.29 5.95
C LEU A 312 -2.36 -5.34 6.01
N ILE A 313 -1.70 -4.20 6.34
CA ILE A 313 -0.25 -4.15 6.62
C ILE A 313 0.11 -5.13 7.73
N ILE A 314 -0.63 -5.11 8.85
CA ILE A 314 -0.38 -6.00 9.99
C ILE A 314 -0.59 -7.47 9.60
N LYS A 315 -1.72 -7.82 9.02
CA LYS A 315 -2.03 -9.20 8.61
C LYS A 315 -1.00 -9.75 7.64
N ASN A 316 -0.58 -8.94 6.67
CA ASN A 316 0.43 -9.35 5.69
C ASN A 316 1.82 -9.51 6.30
N ALA A 317 2.21 -8.62 7.21
CA ALA A 317 3.46 -8.78 7.95
C ALA A 317 3.47 -10.09 8.75
N LEU A 318 2.42 -10.37 9.51
CA LEU A 318 2.30 -11.58 10.31
C LEU A 318 2.25 -12.85 9.45
N ALA A 319 1.58 -12.82 8.29
CA ALA A 319 1.51 -13.97 7.38
C ALA A 319 2.89 -14.41 6.86
N VAL A 320 3.83 -13.47 6.69
CA VAL A 320 5.23 -13.76 6.29
C VAL A 320 6.20 -13.87 7.48
N GLY A 321 5.66 -13.94 8.71
CA GLY A 321 6.46 -14.07 9.93
C GLY A 321 7.24 -12.81 10.30
N ASN A 322 6.91 -11.65 9.72
CA ASN A 322 7.52 -10.37 10.09
C ASN A 322 6.84 -9.81 11.33
N THR A 323 7.60 -9.61 12.38
CA THR A 323 7.15 -9.03 13.66
C THR A 323 7.55 -7.57 13.84
N ASN A 324 8.34 -7.00 12.91
CA ASN A 324 8.65 -5.58 12.85
C ASN A 324 7.72 -4.90 11.85
N ILE A 325 6.70 -4.20 12.36
CA ILE A 325 5.59 -3.66 11.57
C ILE A 325 5.66 -2.14 11.58
N VAL A 326 5.57 -1.52 10.40
CA VAL A 326 5.55 -0.06 10.26
C VAL A 326 4.25 0.36 9.58
N ILE A 327 3.49 1.23 10.24
CA ILE A 327 2.31 1.88 9.69
C ILE A 327 2.71 3.35 9.42
N ASN A 328 2.82 3.70 8.15
CA ASN A 328 3.15 5.06 7.73
C ASN A 328 1.90 5.90 7.59
N ASN A 329 2.02 7.17 8.00
CA ASN A 329 1.05 8.24 7.74
C ASN A 329 -0.41 7.91 8.13
N LEU A 330 -0.61 7.40 9.34
CA LEU A 330 -1.96 7.30 9.91
C LEU A 330 -2.48 8.72 10.20
N ALA A 331 -3.80 8.94 10.16
CA ALA A 331 -4.39 10.26 10.40
C ALA A 331 -3.93 10.86 11.74
N ALA A 332 -3.58 12.15 11.75
CA ALA A 332 -3.10 12.84 12.96
C ALA A 332 -4.07 12.74 14.15
N ASN A 333 -5.36 12.68 13.86
CA ASN A 333 -6.47 12.56 14.81
C ASN A 333 -7.21 11.21 14.66
N ALA A 334 -6.48 10.13 14.32
CA ALA A 334 -7.06 8.79 14.22
C ALA A 334 -7.80 8.43 15.50
N ASP A 335 -9.06 8.03 15.38
CA ASP A 335 -9.93 7.74 16.51
C ASP A 335 -9.71 6.32 17.07
N ILE A 336 -10.41 5.99 18.14
CA ILE A 336 -10.30 4.70 18.81
C ILE A 336 -10.71 3.51 17.92
N SER A 337 -11.56 3.71 16.91
CA SER A 337 -12.00 2.62 16.03
C SER A 337 -10.84 2.07 15.21
N VAL A 338 -9.94 2.96 14.76
CA VAL A 338 -8.69 2.60 14.04
C VAL A 338 -7.80 1.73 14.93
N PHE A 339 -7.58 2.14 16.19
CA PHE A 339 -6.73 1.40 17.13
C PHE A 339 -7.36 0.07 17.58
N ASN A 340 -8.70 0.01 17.68
CA ASN A 340 -9.40 -1.25 17.92
C ASN A 340 -9.13 -2.26 16.80
N ALA A 341 -9.20 -1.83 15.54
CA ALA A 341 -8.92 -2.67 14.39
C ALA A 341 -7.44 -3.10 14.33
N ILE A 342 -6.51 -2.19 14.67
CA ILE A 342 -5.07 -2.51 14.79
C ILE A 342 -4.85 -3.58 15.87
N ARG A 343 -5.42 -3.40 17.06
CA ARG A 343 -5.30 -4.40 18.16
C ARG A 343 -5.87 -5.76 17.78
N GLU A 344 -7.02 -5.78 17.12
CA GLU A 344 -7.62 -7.01 16.62
C GLU A 344 -6.72 -7.72 15.63
N ALA A 345 -6.14 -6.96 14.67
CA ALA A 345 -5.21 -7.52 13.71
C ALA A 345 -3.93 -8.09 14.35
N LEU A 346 -3.43 -7.45 15.42
CA LEU A 346 -2.27 -7.92 16.18
C LEU A 346 -2.58 -9.14 17.07
N SER A 347 -3.84 -9.39 17.41
CA SER A 347 -4.23 -10.42 18.41
C SER A 347 -3.83 -11.85 18.06
N SER A 348 -3.53 -12.13 16.79
CA SER A 348 -3.05 -13.44 16.34
C SER A 348 -1.54 -13.66 16.60
N ALA A 349 -0.80 -12.62 16.96
CA ALA A 349 0.62 -12.72 17.28
C ALA A 349 0.84 -13.15 18.74
N SER A 350 2.02 -13.73 19.01
CA SER A 350 2.41 -14.12 20.36
C SER A 350 2.64 -12.90 21.26
N ASP A 351 2.39 -13.08 22.56
CA ASP A 351 2.61 -12.03 23.57
C ASP A 351 4.07 -11.55 23.55
N GLY A 352 4.26 -10.23 23.55
CA GLY A 352 5.57 -9.59 23.56
C GLY A 352 6.47 -9.94 22.35
N SER A 353 5.87 -10.18 21.17
CA SER A 353 6.61 -10.50 19.95
C SER A 353 6.70 -9.36 18.94
N ILE A 354 5.82 -8.35 19.01
CA ILE A 354 5.64 -7.32 17.97
C ILE A 354 6.40 -6.04 18.30
N ASP A 355 7.21 -5.61 17.36
CA ASP A 355 7.82 -4.29 17.30
C ASP A 355 7.00 -3.46 16.30
N LEU A 356 6.20 -2.48 16.79
CA LEU A 356 5.28 -1.65 15.99
C LEU A 356 5.75 -0.21 15.94
N THR A 357 5.84 0.36 14.74
CA THR A 357 6.05 1.81 14.53
C THR A 357 4.82 2.41 13.86
N VAL A 358 4.31 3.53 14.37
CA VAL A 358 3.16 4.25 13.79
C VAL A 358 3.54 5.71 13.59
N TYR A 359 3.56 6.15 12.34
CA TYR A 359 3.78 7.53 11.93
C TYR A 359 2.45 8.24 11.65
N GLY A 360 2.47 9.58 11.78
CA GLY A 360 1.38 10.48 11.41
C GLY A 360 0.45 10.84 12.55
N VAL A 361 0.26 9.97 13.55
CA VAL A 361 -0.64 10.21 14.70
C VAL A 361 -0.02 11.25 15.62
N GLU A 362 -0.78 12.34 15.91
CA GLU A 362 -0.36 13.37 16.86
C GLU A 362 -0.95 13.18 18.26
N ALA A 363 -2.15 12.63 18.36
CA ALA A 363 -2.80 12.32 19.64
C ALA A 363 -3.18 10.83 19.69
N LEU A 364 -2.61 10.10 20.64
CA LEU A 364 -2.95 8.70 20.84
C LEU A 364 -4.23 8.61 21.68
N PRO A 365 -5.35 8.11 21.14
CA PRO A 365 -6.64 8.17 21.81
C PRO A 365 -6.70 7.29 23.07
N SER A 366 -7.64 7.60 23.95
CA SER A 366 -7.92 6.78 25.15
C SER A 366 -8.08 5.31 24.78
N SER A 367 -7.44 4.43 25.55
CA SER A 367 -7.48 2.98 25.36
C SER A 367 -6.90 2.47 24.03
N ALA A 368 -6.11 3.25 23.31
CA ALA A 368 -5.59 2.91 21.98
C ALA A 368 -4.99 1.50 21.90
N PHE A 369 -4.15 1.13 22.85
CA PHE A 369 -3.52 -0.18 22.96
C PHE A 369 -3.87 -0.91 24.26
N LEU A 370 -5.01 -0.59 24.87
CA LEU A 370 -5.47 -1.25 26.10
C LEU A 370 -5.41 -2.78 25.95
N ASN A 371 -4.70 -3.46 26.90
CA ASN A 371 -4.55 -4.92 26.94
C ASN A 371 -3.94 -5.52 25.65
N CYS A 372 -3.11 -4.77 24.92
CA CYS A 372 -2.43 -5.25 23.71
C CYS A 372 -1.18 -6.09 24.09
N LYS A 373 -1.37 -7.36 24.42
CA LYS A 373 -0.31 -8.27 24.88
C LYS A 373 0.78 -8.56 23.82
N PRO A 374 0.48 -8.62 22.51
CA PRO A 374 1.50 -8.89 21.50
C PRO A 374 2.59 -7.81 21.39
N LEU A 375 2.32 -6.56 21.80
CA LEU A 375 3.31 -5.48 21.72
C LEU A 375 4.52 -5.78 22.62
N LYS A 376 5.72 -5.66 22.03
CA LYS A 376 7.02 -5.69 22.69
C LYS A 376 7.69 -4.32 22.64
N VAL A 377 7.72 -3.70 21.48
CA VAL A 377 8.22 -2.34 21.26
C VAL A 377 7.12 -1.53 20.57
N ILE A 378 6.91 -0.31 21.02
CA ILE A 378 6.09 0.68 20.31
C ILE A 378 6.88 1.94 20.06
N SER A 379 6.89 2.39 18.80
CA SER A 379 7.51 3.64 18.36
C SER A 379 6.44 4.56 17.79
N LEU A 380 6.36 5.76 18.34
CA LEU A 380 5.35 6.80 18.06
C LEU A 380 6.04 8.14 17.82
N PRO A 381 6.77 8.32 16.70
CA PRO A 381 7.65 9.48 16.51
C PRO A 381 6.94 10.83 16.48
N ASP A 382 5.65 10.85 16.09
CA ASP A 382 4.87 12.09 15.87
C ASP A 382 3.88 12.41 17.00
N VAL A 383 3.66 11.46 17.94
CA VAL A 383 2.68 11.61 19.00
C VAL A 383 3.11 12.70 20.00
N LYS A 384 2.20 13.64 20.25
CA LYS A 384 2.36 14.78 21.17
C LYS A 384 1.58 14.56 22.49
N SER A 385 0.47 13.80 22.43
CA SER A 385 -0.33 13.48 23.62
C SER A 385 -0.68 12.00 23.68
N ILE A 386 -0.65 11.42 24.89
CA ILE A 386 -1.09 10.07 25.19
C ILE A 386 -2.29 10.17 26.11
N GLU A 387 -3.46 9.76 25.61
CA GLU A 387 -4.73 9.87 26.30
C GLU A 387 -4.94 8.76 27.37
N PRO A 388 -5.97 8.83 28.24
CA PRO A 388 -6.11 7.92 29.39
C PRO A 388 -6.03 6.44 29.02
N VAL A 389 -5.34 5.68 29.85
CA VAL A 389 -5.18 4.21 29.81
C VAL A 389 -4.73 3.66 28.45
N ALA A 390 -4.05 4.48 27.64
CA ALA A 390 -3.70 4.13 26.26
C ALA A 390 -2.91 2.81 26.13
N PHE A 391 -2.04 2.50 27.07
CA PHE A 391 -1.25 1.26 27.13
C PHE A 391 -1.53 0.42 28.38
N GLN A 392 -2.61 0.70 29.09
CA GLN A 392 -2.90 -0.07 30.30
C GLN A 392 -2.97 -1.57 29.98
N ASP A 393 -2.43 -2.40 30.89
CA ASP A 393 -2.38 -3.87 30.79
C ASP A 393 -1.61 -4.42 29.56
N CYS A 394 -0.74 -3.63 28.94
CA CYS A 394 0.19 -4.11 27.89
C CYS A 394 1.32 -4.92 28.54
N ILE A 395 0.99 -6.14 28.99
CA ILE A 395 1.94 -6.96 29.79
C ILE A 395 3.17 -7.45 28.99
N GLY A 396 3.12 -7.45 27.64
CA GLY A 396 4.27 -7.80 26.78
C GLY A 396 5.21 -6.64 26.49
N LEU A 397 4.78 -5.40 26.78
CA LEU A 397 5.46 -4.17 26.35
C LEU A 397 6.74 -3.92 27.16
N LYS A 398 7.86 -3.80 26.45
CA LYS A 398 9.20 -3.57 27.02
C LYS A 398 9.78 -2.19 26.72
N THR A 399 9.45 -1.64 25.57
CA THR A 399 10.02 -0.37 25.10
C THR A 399 8.97 0.54 24.51
N ILE A 400 8.97 1.79 24.94
CA ILE A 400 8.19 2.90 24.39
C ILE A 400 9.13 3.97 23.88
N TYR A 401 8.97 4.38 22.63
CA TYR A 401 9.69 5.49 22.02
C TYR A 401 8.69 6.52 21.49
N ALA A 402 8.52 7.62 22.20
CA ALA A 402 7.57 8.70 21.87
C ALA A 402 8.19 10.08 22.15
N PRO A 403 9.21 10.50 21.37
CA PRO A 403 10.13 11.60 21.69
C PRO A 403 9.48 13.00 21.58
N ARG A 404 8.26 13.11 21.06
CA ARG A 404 7.53 14.37 20.96
C ARG A 404 6.38 14.51 21.97
N VAL A 405 6.16 13.50 22.79
CA VAL A 405 5.09 13.55 23.79
C VAL A 405 5.39 14.64 24.81
N SER A 406 4.41 15.52 25.00
CA SER A 406 4.42 16.59 25.99
C SER A 406 3.29 16.51 27.01
N SER A 407 2.31 15.63 26.77
CA SER A 407 1.18 15.40 27.68
C SER A 407 0.89 13.89 27.80
N ILE A 408 0.72 13.44 29.03
CA ILE A 408 0.37 12.03 29.34
C ILE A 408 -0.82 12.04 30.29
N SER A 409 -1.88 11.34 29.94
CA SER A 409 -3.10 11.25 30.73
C SER A 409 -3.08 10.07 31.72
N ASP A 410 -4.14 10.00 32.51
CA ASP A 410 -4.28 9.07 33.63
C ASP A 410 -4.05 7.59 33.26
N GLY A 411 -3.26 6.90 34.06
CA GLY A 411 -3.05 5.46 33.95
C GLY A 411 -2.45 5.01 32.61
N ALA A 412 -1.85 5.91 31.84
CA ALA A 412 -1.43 5.64 30.46
C ALA A 412 -0.58 4.37 30.31
N PHE A 413 0.32 4.08 31.25
CA PHE A 413 1.19 2.90 31.26
C PHE A 413 0.91 1.97 32.44
N SER A 414 -0.25 2.08 33.07
CA SER A 414 -0.61 1.26 34.22
C SER A 414 -0.53 -0.23 33.87
N ASN A 415 0.03 -1.04 34.78
CA ASN A 415 0.23 -2.49 34.62
C ASN A 415 1.06 -2.93 33.39
N CYS A 416 1.93 -2.09 32.86
CA CYS A 416 2.95 -2.50 31.87
C CYS A 416 4.11 -3.21 32.60
N LEU A 417 3.88 -4.45 33.04
CA LEU A 417 4.74 -5.17 34.00
C LEU A 417 6.17 -5.43 33.51
N TRP A 418 6.36 -5.53 32.20
CA TRP A 418 7.67 -5.81 31.60
C TRP A 418 8.33 -4.58 31.00
N LEU A 419 7.84 -3.37 31.29
CA LEU A 419 8.45 -2.14 30.78
C LEU A 419 9.87 -1.98 31.30
N ARG A 420 10.81 -1.63 30.39
CA ARG A 420 12.25 -1.52 30.69
C ARG A 420 12.88 -0.26 30.12
N SER A 421 12.30 0.32 29.07
CA SER A 421 12.81 1.52 28.43
C SER A 421 11.65 2.43 28.00
N VAL A 422 11.74 3.68 28.40
CA VAL A 422 10.73 4.71 28.07
C VAL A 422 11.45 5.95 27.57
N THR A 423 11.15 6.38 26.34
CA THR A 423 11.62 7.65 25.79
C THR A 423 10.44 8.55 25.55
N LEU A 424 10.45 9.73 26.15
CA LEU A 424 9.39 10.75 26.04
C LEU A 424 10.01 12.09 25.66
N GLY A 425 9.16 13.04 25.23
CA GLY A 425 9.57 14.41 24.94
C GLY A 425 9.70 15.28 26.20
N ASN A 426 9.46 16.56 26.05
CA ASN A 426 9.40 17.52 27.13
C ASN A 426 7.99 17.50 27.75
N ILE A 427 7.83 16.78 28.86
CA ILE A 427 6.53 16.60 29.52
C ILE A 427 6.17 17.89 30.27
N SER A 428 5.05 18.50 29.88
CA SER A 428 4.50 19.70 30.50
C SER A 428 3.33 19.40 31.44
N THR A 429 2.56 18.34 31.12
CA THR A 429 1.42 17.88 31.94
C THR A 429 1.39 16.37 32.00
N ALA A 430 1.10 15.85 33.19
CA ALA A 430 0.92 14.42 33.38
C ALA A 430 -0.26 14.18 34.35
N GLY A 431 -1.10 13.21 34.03
CA GLY A 431 -2.22 12.76 34.85
C GLY A 431 -1.76 12.00 36.08
N PHE A 432 -2.66 11.28 36.69
CA PHE A 432 -2.40 10.49 37.88
C PHE A 432 -2.19 8.99 37.53
N ARG A 433 -1.47 8.28 38.38
CA ARG A 433 -1.24 6.82 38.28
C ARG A 433 -0.69 6.34 36.96
N ILE A 434 0.14 7.17 36.28
CA ILE A 434 0.66 6.88 34.95
C ILE A 434 1.42 5.55 34.91
N PHE A 435 2.28 5.28 35.91
CA PHE A 435 3.09 4.07 36.03
C PHE A 435 2.61 3.14 37.15
N ASP A 436 1.32 3.14 37.46
CA ASP A 436 0.81 2.28 38.50
C ASP A 436 0.99 0.80 38.15
N GLY A 437 1.48 -0.03 39.09
CA GLY A 437 1.81 -1.43 38.84
C GLY A 437 3.10 -1.66 38.01
N VAL A 438 3.80 -0.63 37.55
CA VAL A 438 5.08 -0.74 36.86
C VAL A 438 6.22 -0.78 37.85
N ASP A 439 7.16 -1.74 37.70
CA ASP A 439 8.43 -1.75 38.41
C ASP A 439 9.37 -0.69 37.79
N THR A 440 9.20 0.58 38.16
CA THR A 440 9.96 1.71 37.61
C THR A 440 11.44 1.65 37.96
N GLU A 441 11.83 0.99 39.06
CA GLU A 441 13.24 0.78 39.43
C GLU A 441 13.98 -0.15 38.44
N SER A 442 13.25 -0.80 37.54
CA SER A 442 13.81 -1.58 36.42
C SER A 442 13.74 -0.85 35.07
N VAL A 443 13.23 0.40 35.04
CA VAL A 443 13.01 1.17 33.80
C VAL A 443 14.08 2.25 33.61
N ASP A 444 14.69 2.26 32.44
CA ASP A 444 15.53 3.37 31.95
C ASP A 444 14.61 4.40 31.29
N LEU A 445 14.54 5.62 31.85
CA LEU A 445 13.76 6.74 31.35
C LEU A 445 14.63 7.73 30.63
N THR A 446 14.26 8.10 29.40
CA THR A 446 14.91 9.18 28.63
C THR A 446 13.90 10.29 28.37
N LEU A 447 14.24 11.52 28.68
CA LEU A 447 13.43 12.73 28.51
C LEU A 447 14.13 13.70 27.55
N SER A 448 13.43 14.75 27.12
CA SER A 448 14.03 15.86 26.39
C SER A 448 15.08 16.56 27.27
N GLU A 449 16.12 17.12 26.65
CA GLU A 449 17.11 17.96 27.33
C GLU A 449 16.49 19.21 27.99
N ASP A 450 15.33 19.67 27.47
CA ASP A 450 14.59 20.82 27.99
C ASP A 450 13.55 20.45 29.07
N GLN A 451 13.59 19.22 29.61
CA GLN A 451 12.62 18.80 30.61
C GLN A 451 12.67 19.68 31.86
N LYS A 452 11.51 20.11 32.31
CA LYS A 452 11.34 20.90 33.54
C LYS A 452 10.98 20.01 34.72
N VAL A 453 11.23 20.51 35.93
CA VAL A 453 10.77 19.87 37.16
C VAL A 453 9.25 19.72 37.13
N MET A 454 8.78 18.58 37.55
CA MET A 454 7.35 18.28 37.63
C MET A 454 6.88 18.33 39.09
N THR A 455 5.84 19.12 39.36
CA THR A 455 5.19 19.21 40.66
C THR A 455 3.77 18.69 40.60
N GLY A 456 3.32 18.06 41.67
CA GLY A 456 2.01 17.45 41.74
C GLY A 456 1.98 16.19 42.56
N SER A 457 0.96 15.37 42.36
CA SER A 457 0.78 14.08 43.04
C SER A 457 0.05 13.06 42.14
N ASP A 458 0.13 11.79 42.50
CA ASP A 458 -0.64 10.72 41.83
C ASP A 458 -2.14 10.84 41.96
N ASP A 459 -2.65 11.74 42.84
CA ASP A 459 -4.09 11.97 43.07
C ASP A 459 -4.58 13.26 42.35
N GLU A 460 -3.68 14.20 42.05
CA GLU A 460 -4.03 15.52 41.50
C GLU A 460 -3.44 15.77 40.10
N GLY A 461 -2.55 14.86 39.64
CA GLY A 461 -1.78 15.02 38.43
C GLY A 461 -0.55 15.92 38.60
N TRP A 462 0.20 16.11 37.50
CA TRP A 462 1.51 16.73 37.49
C TRP A 462 1.60 17.86 36.47
N LYS A 463 2.31 18.92 36.81
CA LYS A 463 2.56 20.07 35.92
C LYS A 463 4.02 20.45 35.96
N SER A 464 4.56 20.95 34.86
CA SER A 464 5.92 21.45 34.78
C SER A 464 6.07 22.81 35.42
N GLU A 465 7.20 23.02 36.10
CA GLU A 465 7.64 24.28 36.67
C GLU A 465 8.56 25.05 35.68
N SER A 466 9.14 26.17 36.13
CA SER A 466 10.12 26.91 35.35
C SER A 466 11.56 26.41 35.48
N GLU A 467 11.83 25.59 36.48
CA GLU A 467 13.16 25.06 36.82
C GLU A 467 13.49 23.85 35.95
N ASP A 468 14.73 23.78 35.44
CA ASP A 468 15.20 22.67 34.64
C ASP A 468 15.33 21.40 35.49
N TYR A 469 14.94 20.25 34.87
CA TYR A 469 15.17 18.97 35.49
C TYR A 469 16.65 18.58 35.31
N GLU A 470 17.37 18.37 36.39
CA GLU A 470 18.74 17.90 36.36
C GLU A 470 18.79 16.38 36.56
N ASP A 471 19.41 15.66 35.63
CA ASP A 471 19.69 14.26 35.83
C ASP A 471 20.77 14.08 36.91
N SER A 472 20.60 13.07 37.73
CA SER A 472 21.47 12.79 38.86
C SER A 472 21.91 11.33 38.86
N ASP A 473 23.24 11.12 39.02
CA ASP A 473 23.81 9.76 39.24
C ASP A 473 23.43 9.20 40.62
N ASP A 474 22.82 9.99 41.47
CA ASP A 474 22.39 9.53 42.80
C ASP A 474 21.00 8.89 42.72
N HIS A 475 20.93 7.56 42.88
CA HIS A 475 19.70 6.77 42.86
C HIS A 475 18.59 7.30 43.78
N LEU A 476 18.88 8.07 44.84
CA LEU A 476 17.90 8.67 45.74
C LEU A 476 17.25 9.91 45.13
N ARG A 477 17.80 10.46 44.07
CA ARG A 477 17.29 11.69 43.38
C ARG A 477 16.69 11.41 42.01
N GLN A 478 16.77 10.21 41.50
CA GLN A 478 16.23 9.83 40.19
C GLN A 478 14.70 9.63 40.25
N ARG A 479 13.98 10.73 40.50
CA ARG A 479 12.52 10.70 40.61
C ARG A 479 11.89 11.53 39.49
N PHE A 480 10.93 10.91 38.83
CA PHE A 480 10.06 11.60 37.86
C PHE A 480 8.62 11.16 38.14
N LEU A 481 7.67 12.12 38.14
CA LEU A 481 6.27 11.88 38.49
C LEU A 481 6.12 11.05 39.79
N GLY A 482 6.84 11.42 40.83
CA GLY A 482 6.80 10.75 42.13
C GLY A 482 7.42 9.36 42.23
N LYS A 483 7.83 8.76 41.11
CA LYS A 483 8.41 7.40 41.05
C LYS A 483 9.94 7.45 40.93
N ILE A 484 10.61 6.43 41.49
CA ILE A 484 12.05 6.21 41.29
C ILE A 484 12.23 5.37 40.04
N PHE A 485 13.16 5.76 39.17
CA PHE A 485 13.53 5.00 37.98
C PHE A 485 14.96 4.42 38.13
N LYS A 486 15.25 3.34 37.38
CA LYS A 486 16.59 2.74 37.33
C LYS A 486 17.63 3.75 36.83
N SER A 487 17.28 4.52 35.82
CA SER A 487 18.04 5.69 35.36
C SER A 487 17.09 6.71 34.73
N ILE A 488 17.43 8.01 34.87
CA ILE A 488 16.78 9.09 34.15
C ILE A 488 17.87 9.85 33.43
N LYS A 489 17.70 10.04 32.11
CA LYS A 489 18.61 10.81 31.26
C LYS A 489 17.83 11.92 30.54
N CYS A 490 18.37 13.14 30.56
CA CYS A 490 17.89 14.26 29.77
C CYS A 490 18.82 14.41 28.55
N GLY A 491 18.24 14.27 27.36
CA GLY A 491 18.94 14.26 26.10
C GLY A 491 18.51 13.12 25.20
N LEU A 492 17.72 13.46 24.16
CA LEU A 492 17.25 12.47 23.19
C LEU A 492 18.42 12.03 22.31
N THR A 493 18.98 10.86 22.55
CA THR A 493 19.87 10.22 21.57
C THR A 493 19.04 9.85 20.35
N LYS A 494 19.47 10.32 19.16
CA LYS A 494 18.88 9.83 17.90
C LYS A 494 19.04 8.31 17.87
N TYR A 495 17.91 7.60 17.96
CA TYR A 495 17.91 6.17 17.67
C TYR A 495 18.21 5.99 16.18
N PRO A 496 19.20 5.18 15.80
CA PRO A 496 19.35 4.74 14.44
C PRO A 496 18.31 3.64 14.20
N PHE A 497 17.20 3.99 13.54
CA PHE A 497 16.32 3.04 12.88
C PHE A 497 16.58 3.08 11.38
#